data_05e2773951d59a0dcafc4e0085224ecb
#
_entry.id   05e2773951d59a0dcafc4e0085224ecb
#
_cell.length_a   1.000
_cell.length_b   1.000
_cell.length_c   1.000
_cell.angle_alpha   90.00
_cell.angle_beta   90.00
_cell.angle_gamma   90.00
#
_symmetry.space_group_name_H-M   'P 1'
#
loop_
_entity.id
_entity.type
_entity.pdbx_description
1 polymer ?
#
loop_
_entity_poly.entity_id
_entity_poly.type
_entity_poly.pdbx_seq_one_letter_code
_entity_poly.pdbx_strand_id
1 'polypeptide(L)'
;MCYSLRSRQGLATQNQMAFIDRIQKDLTEAMKLKDELRLSVLRMVKTALKNKEIEKIRPLDDAESLQVLQTLVKQRKESVEQFSKGGRKDLADKETREIAIIETYLPAGANEAEMDQAIEAAIAETSANSPKQMGAVIKAARARLEGKTVDGKALSDRVRERLSRT
;
A
#
# COMPACT_ATOMS: atom_id res chain seq x y z
N MET A 1 -37.93 18.67 -6.70
CA MET A 1 -36.48 18.85 -6.67
C MET A 1 -35.85 18.05 -5.54
N CYS A 2 -35.86 16.73 -5.59
CA CYS A 2 -35.21 15.86 -4.61
C CYS A 2 -34.75 14.55 -5.26
N TYR A 3 -33.88 14.65 -6.27
CA TYR A 3 -33.25 13.51 -6.92
C TYR A 3 -31.78 13.80 -7.18
N SER A 4 -30.91 13.68 -6.21
CA SER A 4 -29.45 13.65 -6.47
C SER A 4 -28.54 13.19 -5.33
N LEU A 5 -29.02 12.44 -4.34
CA LEU A 5 -28.15 11.99 -3.24
C LEU A 5 -28.02 10.46 -3.08
N ARG A 6 -28.62 9.68 -3.99
CA ARG A 6 -28.58 8.21 -3.93
C ARG A 6 -27.48 7.53 -4.75
N SER A 7 -26.75 8.26 -5.59
CA SER A 7 -25.83 7.65 -6.57
C SER A 7 -24.39 7.46 -6.09
N ARG A 8 -23.96 8.12 -5.01
CA ARG A 8 -22.56 8.02 -4.56
C ARG A 8 -22.29 6.90 -3.54
N GLN A 9 -23.30 6.50 -2.78
CA GLN A 9 -23.13 5.42 -1.79
C GLN A 9 -23.15 4.03 -2.43
N GLY A 10 -23.82 3.83 -3.56
CA GLY A 10 -23.91 2.54 -4.25
C GLY A 10 -22.63 2.14 -5.00
N LEU A 11 -21.86 3.10 -5.50
CA LEU A 11 -20.62 2.82 -6.24
C LEU A 11 -19.46 2.39 -5.32
N ALA A 12 -19.35 2.99 -4.14
CA ALA A 12 -18.33 2.61 -3.16
C ALA A 12 -18.55 1.18 -2.66
N THR A 13 -19.79 0.78 -2.43
CA THR A 13 -20.14 -0.56 -1.92
C THR A 13 -19.90 -1.65 -2.96
N GLN A 14 -20.13 -1.38 -4.25
CA GLN A 14 -19.90 -2.35 -5.33
C GLN A 14 -18.42 -2.61 -5.58
N ASN A 15 -17.57 -1.58 -5.51
CA ASN A 15 -16.14 -1.73 -5.73
C ASN A 15 -15.46 -2.50 -4.57
N GLN A 16 -15.96 -2.29 -3.36
CA GLN A 16 -15.46 -2.95 -2.14
C GLN A 16 -15.81 -4.44 -2.10
N MET A 17 -17.03 -4.81 -2.52
CA MET A 17 -17.39 -6.20 -2.71
C MET A 17 -16.51 -6.88 -3.75
N ALA A 18 -16.13 -6.15 -4.82
CA ALA A 18 -15.24 -6.67 -5.86
C ALA A 18 -13.82 -7.01 -5.36
N PHE A 19 -13.25 -6.25 -4.43
CA PHE A 19 -11.92 -6.51 -3.88
C PHE A 19 -11.91 -7.75 -2.96
N ILE A 20 -12.84 -7.84 -2.02
CA ILE A 20 -13.00 -9.00 -1.13
C ILE A 20 -13.38 -10.24 -1.92
N ASP A 21 -14.27 -10.11 -2.92
CA ASP A 21 -14.67 -11.21 -3.79
C ASP A 21 -13.49 -11.74 -4.62
N ARG A 22 -12.61 -10.86 -5.10
CA ARG A 22 -11.37 -11.25 -5.79
C ARG A 22 -10.47 -12.07 -4.87
N ILE A 23 -10.23 -11.61 -3.64
CA ILE A 23 -9.44 -12.37 -2.66
C ILE A 23 -10.09 -13.72 -2.36
N GLN A 24 -11.42 -13.77 -2.20
CA GLN A 24 -12.14 -15.02 -1.94
C GLN A 24 -12.06 -15.99 -3.12
N LYS A 25 -12.16 -15.51 -4.34
CA LYS A 25 -11.99 -16.30 -5.56
C LYS A 25 -10.59 -16.89 -5.65
N ASP A 26 -9.57 -16.04 -5.46
CA ASP A 26 -8.16 -16.43 -5.53
C ASP A 26 -7.80 -17.42 -4.40
N LEU A 27 -8.39 -17.27 -3.23
CA LEU A 27 -8.26 -18.21 -2.12
C LEU A 27 -8.81 -19.58 -2.49
N THR A 28 -9.98 -19.63 -3.14
CA THR A 28 -10.59 -20.88 -3.61
C THR A 28 -9.72 -21.53 -4.70
N GLU A 29 -9.14 -20.72 -5.58
CA GLU A 29 -8.23 -21.20 -6.63
C GLU A 29 -6.94 -21.78 -6.02
N ALA A 30 -6.33 -21.08 -5.06
CA ALA A 30 -5.14 -21.55 -4.36
C ALA A 30 -5.40 -22.88 -3.63
N MET A 31 -6.59 -23.06 -3.07
CA MET A 31 -7.02 -24.35 -2.48
C MET A 31 -7.07 -25.47 -3.52
N LYS A 32 -7.65 -25.22 -4.69
CA LYS A 32 -7.74 -26.21 -5.77
C LYS A 32 -6.38 -26.60 -6.32
N LEU A 33 -5.46 -25.62 -6.46
CA LEU A 33 -4.10 -25.81 -6.94
C LEU A 33 -3.15 -26.37 -5.88
N LYS A 34 -3.59 -26.52 -4.64
CA LYS A 34 -2.77 -26.90 -3.48
C LYS A 34 -1.54 -25.99 -3.30
N ASP A 35 -1.67 -24.71 -3.65
CA ASP A 35 -0.65 -23.69 -3.43
C ASP A 35 -0.72 -23.22 -1.96
N GLU A 36 -0.01 -23.92 -1.09
CA GLU A 36 -0.04 -23.69 0.35
C GLU A 36 0.48 -22.29 0.73
N LEU A 37 1.48 -21.78 0.01
CA LEU A 37 2.04 -20.45 0.27
C LEU A 37 1.01 -19.37 -0.04
N ARG A 38 0.45 -19.40 -1.23
CA ARG A 38 -0.59 -18.44 -1.67
C ARG A 38 -1.82 -18.52 -0.77
N LEU A 39 -2.24 -19.74 -0.43
CA LEU A 39 -3.37 -19.98 0.47
C LEU A 39 -3.14 -19.37 1.85
N SER A 40 -1.97 -19.58 2.43
CA SER A 40 -1.58 -19.01 3.74
C SER A 40 -1.61 -17.49 3.73
N VAL A 41 -1.00 -16.88 2.71
CA VAL A 41 -0.95 -15.41 2.54
C VAL A 41 -2.35 -14.83 2.39
N LEU A 42 -3.19 -15.42 1.54
CA LEU A 42 -4.56 -14.93 1.30
C LEU A 42 -5.45 -15.04 2.54
N ARG A 43 -5.31 -16.12 3.31
CA ARG A 43 -6.01 -16.28 4.60
C ARG A 43 -5.61 -15.18 5.57
N MET A 44 -4.32 -14.89 5.67
CA MET A 44 -3.80 -13.83 6.54
C MET A 44 -4.29 -12.45 6.09
N VAL A 45 -4.25 -12.15 4.78
CA VAL A 45 -4.80 -10.89 4.23
C VAL A 45 -6.27 -10.75 4.59
N LYS A 46 -7.09 -11.79 4.37
CA LYS A 46 -8.51 -11.80 4.72
C LYS A 46 -8.74 -11.55 6.21
N THR A 47 -7.93 -12.18 7.07
CA THR A 47 -8.01 -11.99 8.52
C THR A 47 -7.65 -10.56 8.92
N ALA A 48 -6.60 -9.99 8.34
CA ALA A 48 -6.19 -8.62 8.62
C ALA A 48 -7.26 -7.59 8.22
N LEU A 49 -7.87 -7.76 7.05
CA LEU A 49 -8.99 -6.93 6.61
C LEU A 49 -10.18 -7.05 7.56
N LYS A 50 -10.54 -8.29 7.94
CA LYS A 50 -11.65 -8.53 8.85
C LYS A 50 -11.43 -7.93 10.24
N ASN A 51 -10.23 -8.05 10.78
CA ASN A 51 -9.89 -7.44 12.06
C ASN A 51 -10.02 -5.92 12.01
N LYS A 52 -9.61 -5.31 10.89
CA LYS A 52 -9.75 -3.85 10.71
C LYS A 52 -11.19 -3.40 10.57
N GLU A 53 -12.06 -4.20 9.93
CA GLU A 53 -13.50 -3.96 9.89
C GLU A 53 -14.12 -4.01 11.29
N ILE A 54 -13.73 -5.00 12.09
CA ILE A 54 -14.21 -5.14 13.49
C ILE A 54 -13.76 -3.93 14.33
N GLU A 55 -12.50 -3.51 14.19
CA GLU A 55 -11.97 -2.33 14.90
C GLU A 55 -12.75 -1.06 14.55
N LYS A 56 -13.11 -0.90 13.27
CA LYS A 56 -13.86 0.27 12.79
C LYS A 56 -15.38 0.15 12.94
N ILE A 57 -15.88 -1.03 13.29
CA ILE A 57 -17.31 -1.34 13.42
C ILE A 57 -18.09 -1.02 12.12
N ARG A 58 -17.42 -1.13 10.98
CA ARG A 58 -17.98 -0.93 9.65
C ARG A 58 -17.13 -1.61 8.57
N PRO A 59 -17.69 -1.88 7.39
CA PRO A 59 -16.89 -2.31 6.25
C PRO A 59 -15.77 -1.32 5.91
N LEU A 60 -14.64 -1.83 5.42
CA LEU A 60 -13.55 -0.99 4.90
C LEU A 60 -13.89 -0.49 3.50
N ASP A 61 -13.48 0.71 3.17
CA ASP A 61 -13.43 1.16 1.78
C ASP A 61 -12.16 0.67 1.06
N ASP A 62 -12.06 0.90 -0.24
CA ASP A 62 -10.94 0.44 -1.04
C ASP A 62 -9.61 1.05 -0.59
N ALA A 63 -9.60 2.33 -0.24
CA ALA A 63 -8.41 3.03 0.25
C ALA A 63 -7.92 2.44 1.58
N GLU A 64 -8.84 2.16 2.49
CA GLU A 64 -8.56 1.52 3.78
C GLU A 64 -8.07 0.08 3.59
N SER A 65 -8.67 -0.67 2.68
CA SER A 65 -8.25 -2.02 2.34
C SER A 65 -6.82 -2.04 1.79
N LEU A 66 -6.50 -1.13 0.87
CA LEU A 66 -5.15 -0.95 0.33
C LEU A 66 -4.15 -0.55 1.43
N GLN A 67 -4.55 0.29 2.38
CA GLN A 67 -3.72 0.70 3.51
C GLN A 67 -3.37 -0.48 4.43
N VAL A 68 -4.31 -1.40 4.66
CA VAL A 68 -4.06 -2.64 5.40
C VAL A 68 -3.02 -3.49 4.67
N LEU A 69 -3.15 -3.67 3.36
CA LEU A 69 -2.18 -4.42 2.54
C LEU A 69 -0.79 -3.77 2.55
N GLN A 70 -0.70 -2.46 2.42
CA GLN A 70 0.57 -1.72 2.51
C GLN A 70 1.24 -1.91 3.87
N THR A 71 0.45 -1.93 4.95
CA THR A 71 0.96 -2.20 6.30
C THR A 71 1.53 -3.62 6.41
N LEU A 72 0.84 -4.61 5.86
CA LEU A 72 1.32 -6.00 5.83
C LEU A 72 2.63 -6.14 5.04
N VAL A 73 2.74 -5.48 3.89
CA VAL A 73 3.98 -5.47 3.09
C VAL A 73 5.12 -4.82 3.87
N LYS A 74 4.87 -3.69 4.53
CA LYS A 74 5.88 -2.99 5.35
C LYS A 74 6.40 -3.88 6.48
N GLN A 75 5.51 -4.51 7.24
CA GLN A 75 5.90 -5.41 8.33
C GLN A 75 6.75 -6.59 7.82
N ARG A 76 6.43 -7.15 6.66
CA ARG A 76 7.21 -8.22 6.05
C ARG A 76 8.56 -7.75 5.55
N LYS A 77 8.67 -6.56 4.97
CA LYS A 77 9.96 -5.96 4.58
C LYS A 77 10.87 -5.78 5.80
N GLU A 78 10.32 -5.33 6.92
CA GLU A 78 11.05 -5.24 8.18
C GLU A 78 11.52 -6.63 8.66
N SER A 79 10.67 -7.66 8.54
CA SER A 79 11.05 -9.05 8.86
C SER A 79 12.15 -9.56 7.94
N VAL A 80 12.11 -9.30 6.64
CA VAL A 80 13.18 -9.65 5.68
C VAL A 80 14.52 -9.05 6.12
N GLU A 81 14.52 -7.77 6.50
CA GLU A 81 15.74 -7.10 6.97
C GLU A 81 16.29 -7.78 8.24
N GLN A 82 15.43 -8.09 9.21
CA GLN A 82 15.82 -8.71 10.46
C GLN A 82 16.35 -10.14 10.24
N PHE A 83 15.66 -10.95 9.44
CA PHE A 83 16.12 -12.31 9.12
C PHE A 83 17.42 -12.30 8.33
N SER A 84 17.60 -11.36 7.40
CA SER A 84 18.84 -11.20 6.66
C SER A 84 20.01 -10.83 7.58
N LYS A 85 19.80 -9.92 8.53
CA LYS A 85 20.80 -9.54 9.54
C LYS A 85 21.11 -10.70 10.50
N GLY A 86 20.11 -11.53 10.79
CA GLY A 86 20.26 -12.73 11.62
C GLY A 86 20.82 -13.96 10.89
N GLY A 87 21.20 -13.85 9.62
CA GLY A 87 21.72 -14.94 8.80
C GLY A 87 20.67 -16.00 8.42
N ARG A 88 19.39 -15.74 8.63
CA ARG A 88 18.28 -16.64 8.32
C ARG A 88 17.72 -16.35 6.93
N LYS A 89 18.53 -16.62 5.91
CA LYS A 89 18.18 -16.40 4.52
C LYS A 89 16.93 -17.19 4.09
N ASP A 90 16.75 -18.40 4.62
CA ASP A 90 15.58 -19.24 4.41
C ASP A 90 14.27 -18.53 4.77
N LEU A 91 14.23 -17.82 5.90
CA LEU A 91 13.08 -17.06 6.35
C LEU A 91 12.92 -15.76 5.57
N ALA A 92 14.03 -15.07 5.27
CA ALA A 92 13.99 -13.85 4.44
C ALA A 92 13.43 -14.14 3.03
N ASP A 93 13.82 -15.23 2.41
CA ASP A 93 13.34 -15.66 1.08
C ASP A 93 11.83 -16.03 1.12
N LYS A 94 11.37 -16.63 2.23
CA LYS A 94 9.94 -16.91 2.43
C LYS A 94 9.14 -15.62 2.51
N GLU A 95 9.53 -14.69 3.38
CA GLU A 95 8.86 -13.39 3.52
C GLU A 95 8.83 -12.62 2.19
N THR A 96 9.93 -12.65 1.44
CA THR A 96 10.01 -12.01 0.12
C THR A 96 8.98 -12.59 -0.87
N ARG A 97 8.79 -13.91 -0.88
CA ARG A 97 7.76 -14.55 -1.72
C ARG A 97 6.35 -14.18 -1.28
N GLU A 98 6.11 -14.08 0.02
CA GLU A 98 4.83 -13.65 0.57
C GLU A 98 4.51 -12.19 0.22
N ILE A 99 5.51 -11.29 0.25
CA ILE A 99 5.40 -9.90 -0.21
C ILE A 99 4.95 -9.86 -1.67
N ALA A 100 5.59 -10.63 -2.55
CA ALA A 100 5.26 -10.66 -3.97
C ALA A 100 3.77 -11.03 -4.22
N ILE A 101 3.22 -11.94 -3.44
CA ILE A 101 1.81 -12.31 -3.52
C ILE A 101 0.90 -11.13 -3.11
N ILE A 102 1.20 -10.46 -2.00
CA ILE A 102 0.40 -9.31 -1.53
C ILE A 102 0.46 -8.15 -2.53
N GLU A 103 1.64 -7.88 -3.09
CA GLU A 103 1.85 -6.78 -4.04
C GLU A 103 1.03 -6.94 -5.33
N THR A 104 0.59 -8.17 -5.70
CA THR A 104 -0.33 -8.37 -6.83
C THR A 104 -1.70 -7.73 -6.66
N TYR A 105 -2.09 -7.42 -5.41
CA TYR A 105 -3.35 -6.76 -5.06
C TYR A 105 -3.22 -5.26 -4.87
N LEU A 106 -1.99 -4.74 -4.80
CA LEU A 106 -1.74 -3.32 -4.70
C LEU A 106 -1.69 -2.67 -6.10
N PRO A 107 -2.11 -1.40 -6.23
CA PRO A 107 -1.87 -0.66 -7.45
C PRO A 107 -0.36 -0.58 -7.73
N ALA A 108 -0.01 -0.43 -8.99
CA ALA A 108 1.38 -0.30 -9.41
C ALA A 108 2.08 0.77 -8.58
N GLY A 109 3.26 0.46 -8.07
CA GLY A 109 4.08 1.42 -7.32
C GLY A 109 4.50 2.59 -8.21
N ALA A 110 4.62 3.77 -7.63
CA ALA A 110 5.26 4.89 -8.31
C ALA A 110 6.72 4.52 -8.63
N ASN A 111 7.08 4.61 -9.90
CA ASN A 111 8.48 4.41 -10.28
C ASN A 111 9.36 5.59 -9.87
N GLU A 112 10.67 5.44 -9.97
CA GLU A 112 11.61 6.47 -9.52
C GLU A 112 11.42 7.80 -10.25
N ALA A 113 11.19 7.77 -11.55
CA ALA A 113 10.97 8.96 -12.37
C ALA A 113 9.69 9.70 -11.95
N GLU A 114 8.63 8.96 -11.67
CA GLU A 114 7.35 9.54 -11.19
C GLU A 114 7.49 10.13 -9.79
N MET A 115 8.25 9.49 -8.90
CA MET A 115 8.55 10.03 -7.58
C MET A 115 9.37 11.32 -7.70
N ASP A 116 10.40 11.35 -8.54
CA ASP A 116 11.23 12.53 -8.75
C ASP A 116 10.44 13.70 -9.33
N GLN A 117 9.58 13.46 -10.33
CA GLN A 117 8.70 14.48 -10.88
C GLN A 117 7.71 15.02 -9.83
N ALA A 118 7.12 14.14 -9.02
CA ALA A 118 6.22 14.55 -7.96
C ALA A 118 6.93 15.38 -6.89
N ILE A 119 8.19 15.04 -6.54
CA ILE A 119 9.01 15.77 -5.58
C ILE A 119 9.38 17.15 -6.13
N GLU A 120 9.85 17.24 -7.37
CA GLU A 120 10.19 18.51 -8.01
C GLU A 120 8.99 19.46 -8.09
N ALA A 121 7.85 18.95 -8.51
CA ALA A 121 6.62 19.73 -8.54
C ALA A 121 6.14 20.14 -7.14
N ALA A 122 6.32 19.29 -6.13
CA ALA A 122 5.99 19.61 -4.73
C ALA A 122 6.92 20.67 -4.15
N ILE A 123 8.23 20.63 -4.47
CA ILE A 123 9.18 21.66 -4.07
C ILE A 123 8.81 23.01 -4.70
N ALA A 124 8.47 23.03 -5.99
CA ALA A 124 8.03 24.24 -6.68
C ALA A 124 6.73 24.82 -6.08
N GLU A 125 5.76 23.96 -5.78
CA GLU A 125 4.47 24.36 -5.19
C GLU A 125 4.63 24.93 -3.78
N THR A 126 5.46 24.29 -2.96
CA THR A 126 5.68 24.69 -1.55
C THR A 126 6.75 25.76 -1.40
N SER A 127 7.47 26.09 -2.47
CA SER A 127 8.66 26.98 -2.45
C SER A 127 9.67 26.56 -1.38
N ALA A 128 9.80 25.25 -1.16
CA ALA A 128 10.66 24.70 -0.12
C ALA A 128 12.13 24.82 -0.51
N ASN A 129 12.92 25.41 0.37
CA ASN A 129 14.35 25.65 0.19
C ASN A 129 15.19 25.14 1.36
N SER A 130 14.60 24.40 2.27
CA SER A 130 15.32 23.86 3.43
C SER A 130 14.74 22.53 3.91
N PRO A 131 15.54 21.67 4.57
CA PRO A 131 15.08 20.42 5.15
C PRO A 131 13.97 20.58 6.19
N LYS A 132 13.81 21.74 6.79
CA LYS A 132 12.73 22.03 7.76
C LYS A 132 11.33 21.97 7.11
N GLN A 133 11.25 22.18 5.81
CA GLN A 133 10.00 22.15 5.03
C GLN A 133 9.70 20.78 4.42
N MET A 134 10.50 19.75 4.73
CA MET A 134 10.37 18.40 4.21
C MET A 134 8.96 17.83 4.37
N GLY A 135 8.29 18.09 5.51
CA GLY A 135 6.94 17.61 5.77
C GLY A 135 5.91 18.13 4.77
N ALA A 136 5.98 19.42 4.40
CA ALA A 136 5.11 20.03 3.40
C ALA A 136 5.33 19.44 2.01
N VAL A 137 6.60 19.24 1.63
CA VAL A 137 6.98 18.62 0.34
C VAL A 137 6.49 17.17 0.26
N ILE A 138 6.68 16.37 1.32
CA ILE A 138 6.20 14.98 1.35
C ILE A 138 4.69 14.93 1.20
N LYS A 139 3.95 15.81 1.88
CA LYS A 139 2.50 15.88 1.79
C LYS A 139 2.05 16.22 0.36
N ALA A 140 2.65 17.24 -0.26
CA ALA A 140 2.33 17.64 -1.63
C ALA A 140 2.70 16.57 -2.66
N ALA A 141 3.88 15.93 -2.52
CA ALA A 141 4.29 14.83 -3.39
C ALA A 141 3.37 13.61 -3.29
N ARG A 142 2.93 13.25 -2.08
CA ARG A 142 1.95 12.16 -1.89
C ARG A 142 0.61 12.46 -2.56
N ALA A 143 0.11 13.69 -2.48
CA ALA A 143 -1.12 14.08 -3.15
C ALA A 143 -1.01 13.93 -4.68
N ARG A 144 0.16 14.18 -5.26
CA ARG A 144 0.43 14.00 -6.71
C ARG A 144 0.57 12.54 -7.13
N LEU A 145 0.93 11.67 -6.18
CA LEU A 145 1.07 10.22 -6.38
C LEU A 145 -0.18 9.46 -5.91
N GLU A 146 -1.31 10.16 -5.75
CA GLU A 146 -2.57 9.54 -5.36
C GLU A 146 -2.96 8.42 -6.34
N GLY A 147 -3.40 7.29 -5.81
CA GLY A 147 -3.73 6.10 -6.60
C GLY A 147 -2.54 5.19 -6.91
N LYS A 148 -1.32 5.52 -6.47
CA LYS A 148 -0.13 4.66 -6.59
C LYS A 148 0.39 4.24 -5.22
N THR A 149 1.00 3.05 -5.18
CA THR A 149 1.70 2.61 -3.97
C THR A 149 3.03 3.35 -3.87
N VAL A 150 3.25 4.05 -2.76
CA VAL A 150 4.48 4.81 -2.52
C VAL A 150 5.16 4.32 -1.26
N ASP A 151 6.44 3.94 -1.35
CA ASP A 151 7.25 3.68 -0.18
C ASP A 151 7.57 5.00 0.53
N GLY A 152 7.00 5.18 1.72
CA GLY A 152 7.15 6.41 2.48
C GLY A 152 8.59 6.72 2.91
N LYS A 153 9.42 5.67 3.12
CA LYS A 153 10.84 5.84 3.45
C LYS A 153 11.61 6.30 2.23
N ALA A 154 11.44 5.62 1.09
CA ALA A 154 12.09 5.99 -0.15
C ALA A 154 11.74 7.43 -0.57
N LEU A 155 10.46 7.81 -0.46
CA LEU A 155 10.03 9.18 -0.73
C LEU A 155 10.68 10.19 0.21
N SER A 156 10.73 9.92 1.52
CA SER A 156 11.34 10.81 2.51
C SER A 156 12.84 10.99 2.28
N ASP A 157 13.55 9.90 1.98
CA ASP A 157 14.99 9.94 1.74
C ASP A 157 15.31 10.75 0.48
N ARG A 158 14.54 10.59 -0.60
CA ARG A 158 14.66 11.38 -1.83
C ARG A 158 14.34 12.86 -1.62
N VAL A 159 13.30 13.19 -0.88
CA VAL A 159 12.97 14.58 -0.54
C VAL A 159 14.10 15.22 0.25
N ARG A 160 14.64 14.51 1.25
CA ARG A 160 15.78 14.99 2.05
C ARG A 160 17.00 15.27 1.17
N GLU A 161 17.33 14.34 0.29
CA GLU A 161 18.46 14.47 -0.63
C GLU A 161 18.29 15.69 -1.55
N ARG A 162 17.09 15.90 -2.13
CA ARG A 162 16.82 17.05 -3.00
C ARG A 162 16.90 18.37 -2.24
N LEU A 163 16.33 18.48 -1.06
CA LEU A 163 16.37 19.69 -0.24
C LEU A 163 17.76 19.99 0.36
N SER A 164 18.64 19.00 0.42
CA SER A 164 20.04 19.23 0.86
C SER A 164 20.96 19.70 -0.26
N ARG A 165 20.53 19.57 -1.51
CA ARG A 165 21.28 20.04 -2.71
C ARG A 165 20.86 21.43 -3.19
N THR A 166 19.77 21.98 -2.62
CA THR A 166 19.26 23.31 -2.91
C THR A 166 19.86 24.33 -1.98
#